data_1545a15ac96ae2abfc91b1935ebcfef2
#
_entry.id   1545a15ac96ae2abfc91b1935ebcfef2
#
_cell.length_a   1.000
_cell.length_b   1.000
_cell.length_c   1.000
_cell.angle_alpha   90.00
_cell.angle_beta   90.00
_cell.angle_gamma   90.00
#
_symmetry.space_group_name_H-M   'P 1'
#
loop_
_entity.id
_entity.type
_entity.pdbx_description
1 polymer ?
#
loop_
_entity_poly.entity_id
_entity_poly.type
_entity_poly.pdbx_seq_one_letter_code
_entity_poly.pdbx_strand_id
1 'polypeptide(L)'
;MDRYFFILTTIDLFVLGFMCLLTRLSESLNKKQKRGFLLAFTLIACISVLEVITIVVDGAPPGYRWLNILSNYLGFGLTPAVPLCLVYVLDKKSIIRRIFKAAVCCEGAYLLFLAATLPYGLVFSVSRENLYARGAYFYIYVAMYYAAMLYLMVATVRTAAAFQNRSRMLIYPLTLFLGAETVIQLALPELHVTWLCVTLLSVLYYIYCSEMWNQLDALTGLLNQNSYLNRTAEMRRSGGVLVVFDVDDFKQINDRYGHLQGDVCLAEIADCIKKAYARRGYCYRIGGDEFCVLLKDEASEARCAATLQTLLAERRKTLAILPTVSLGSAVFSGEDVVAVKDRADRALYCAKKEQKARAAAAKPAGRERTT
;
A
#
# COMPACT_ATOMS: atom_id res chain seq x y z
N MET A 1 32.74 -6.14 -25.88
CA MET A 1 31.49 -6.35 -25.14
C MET A 1 31.83 -6.96 -23.80
N ASP A 2 31.55 -6.28 -22.71
CA ASP A 2 32.09 -6.60 -21.39
C ASP A 2 31.43 -7.85 -20.80
N ARG A 3 32.23 -8.87 -20.50
CA ARG A 3 31.79 -10.07 -19.74
C ARG A 3 31.03 -9.68 -18.48
N TYR A 4 31.36 -8.52 -17.92
CA TYR A 4 30.75 -7.95 -16.73
C TYR A 4 29.25 -7.67 -16.92
N PHE A 5 28.82 -7.08 -18.04
CA PHE A 5 27.42 -6.81 -18.34
C PHE A 5 26.55 -8.08 -18.37
N PHE A 6 27.04 -9.16 -19.04
CA PHE A 6 26.32 -10.43 -19.08
C PHE A 6 26.18 -11.10 -17.69
N ILE A 7 27.25 -11.00 -16.89
CA ILE A 7 27.20 -11.53 -15.51
C ILE A 7 26.15 -10.77 -14.71
N LEU A 8 26.12 -9.43 -14.76
CA LEU A 8 25.13 -8.61 -14.05
C LEU A 8 23.72 -8.94 -14.49
N THR A 9 23.44 -9.02 -15.80
CA THR A 9 22.12 -9.35 -16.31
C THR A 9 21.71 -10.78 -15.93
N THR A 10 22.63 -11.74 -15.90
CA THR A 10 22.34 -13.10 -15.44
C THR A 10 21.92 -13.12 -13.97
N ILE A 11 22.64 -12.36 -13.11
CA ILE A 11 22.29 -12.20 -11.68
C ILE A 11 20.92 -11.56 -11.56
N ASP A 12 20.65 -10.49 -12.33
CA ASP A 12 19.39 -9.76 -12.36
C ASP A 12 18.21 -10.69 -12.68
N LEU A 13 18.31 -11.45 -13.76
CA LEU A 13 17.28 -12.41 -14.17
C LEU A 13 17.06 -13.52 -13.14
N PHE A 14 18.12 -14.00 -12.50
CA PHE A 14 18.02 -14.99 -11.42
C PHE A 14 17.26 -14.42 -10.21
N VAL A 15 17.59 -13.20 -9.77
CA VAL A 15 16.91 -12.52 -8.66
C VAL A 15 15.43 -12.31 -9.00
N LEU A 16 15.11 -11.84 -10.19
CA LEU A 16 13.73 -11.60 -10.63
C LEU A 16 12.93 -12.91 -10.70
N GLY A 17 13.54 -14.00 -11.22
CA GLY A 17 12.94 -15.33 -11.24
C GLY A 17 12.63 -15.84 -9.83
N PHE A 18 13.57 -15.67 -8.90
CA PHE A 18 13.38 -16.02 -7.49
C PHE A 18 12.26 -15.17 -6.84
N MET A 19 12.21 -13.85 -7.12
CA MET A 19 11.14 -12.97 -6.63
C MET A 19 9.76 -13.34 -7.20
N CYS A 20 9.69 -13.79 -8.45
CA CYS A 20 8.46 -14.33 -9.02
C CYS A 20 8.00 -15.59 -8.27
N LEU A 21 8.92 -16.50 -7.95
CA LEU A 21 8.62 -17.69 -7.16
C LEU A 21 8.15 -17.34 -5.75
N LEU A 22 8.88 -16.47 -5.03
CA LEU A 22 8.49 -15.98 -3.70
C LEU A 22 7.11 -15.33 -3.71
N THR A 23 6.83 -14.51 -4.71
CA THR A 23 5.53 -13.83 -4.85
C THR A 23 4.39 -14.84 -5.05
N ARG A 24 4.60 -15.90 -5.82
CA ARG A 24 3.60 -16.97 -6.03
C ARG A 24 3.34 -17.74 -4.74
N LEU A 25 4.38 -18.08 -4.00
CA LEU A 25 4.31 -18.87 -2.77
C LEU A 25 3.85 -18.06 -1.55
N SER A 26 4.00 -16.73 -1.55
CA SER A 26 3.63 -15.87 -0.43
C SER A 26 2.16 -16.01 -0.05
N GLU A 27 1.85 -16.41 1.17
CA GLU A 27 0.48 -16.49 1.70
C GLU A 27 -0.04 -15.13 2.21
N SER A 28 0.87 -14.20 2.54
CA SER A 28 0.53 -12.86 3.04
C SER A 28 -0.02 -11.90 1.98
N LEU A 29 0.20 -12.20 0.70
CA LEU A 29 -0.22 -11.36 -0.42
C LEU A 29 -1.56 -11.83 -1.00
N ASN A 30 -2.49 -10.90 -1.20
CA ASN A 30 -3.73 -11.20 -1.90
C ASN A 30 -3.52 -11.38 -3.42
N LYS A 31 -4.51 -11.94 -4.14
CA LYS A 31 -4.44 -12.22 -5.59
C LYS A 31 -4.04 -11.01 -6.43
N LYS A 32 -4.52 -9.81 -6.07
CA LYS A 32 -4.21 -8.57 -6.79
C LYS A 32 -2.75 -8.15 -6.59
N GLN A 33 -2.26 -8.21 -5.34
CA GLN A 33 -0.88 -7.88 -4.99
C GLN A 33 0.09 -8.84 -5.68
N LYS A 34 -0.18 -10.16 -5.64
CA LYS A 34 0.61 -11.15 -6.39
C LYS A 34 0.70 -10.82 -7.86
N ARG A 35 -0.45 -10.55 -8.53
CA ARG A 35 -0.48 -10.18 -9.95
C ARG A 35 0.35 -8.93 -10.26
N GLY A 36 0.25 -7.90 -9.43
CA GLY A 36 0.99 -6.65 -9.65
C GLY A 36 2.50 -6.82 -9.54
N PHE A 37 2.99 -7.53 -8.52
CA PHE A 37 4.41 -7.82 -8.39
C PHE A 37 4.92 -8.76 -9.49
N LEU A 38 4.17 -9.82 -9.83
CA LEU A 38 4.54 -10.72 -10.91
C LEU A 38 4.65 -9.98 -12.24
N LEU A 39 3.70 -9.07 -12.54
CA LEU A 39 3.77 -8.22 -13.74
C LEU A 39 5.00 -7.31 -13.71
N ALA A 40 5.30 -6.66 -12.57
CA ALA A 40 6.46 -5.79 -12.46
C ALA A 40 7.77 -6.57 -12.66
N PHE A 41 7.98 -7.68 -11.94
CA PHE A 41 9.20 -8.49 -12.06
C PHE A 41 9.37 -9.10 -13.44
N THR A 42 8.29 -9.62 -14.05
CA THR A 42 8.33 -10.14 -15.42
C THR A 42 8.66 -9.03 -16.42
N LEU A 43 8.07 -7.84 -16.24
CA LEU A 43 8.33 -6.70 -17.12
C LEU A 43 9.78 -6.23 -17.04
N ILE A 44 10.34 -6.11 -15.83
CA ILE A 44 11.76 -5.77 -15.61
C ILE A 44 12.64 -6.83 -16.29
N ALA A 45 12.38 -8.12 -16.11
CA ALA A 45 13.14 -9.20 -16.75
C ALA A 45 13.08 -9.11 -18.28
N CYS A 46 11.90 -8.84 -18.86
CA CYS A 46 11.75 -8.63 -20.31
C CYS A 46 12.59 -7.45 -20.80
N ILE A 47 12.58 -6.33 -20.07
CA ILE A 47 13.31 -5.13 -20.48
C ILE A 47 14.82 -5.36 -20.34
N SER A 48 15.28 -6.04 -19.28
CA SER A 48 16.69 -6.43 -19.11
C SER A 48 17.17 -7.31 -20.29
N VAL A 49 16.35 -8.24 -20.75
CA VAL A 49 16.65 -9.05 -21.95
C VAL A 49 16.65 -8.19 -23.22
N LEU A 50 15.71 -7.26 -23.37
CA LEU A 50 15.69 -6.34 -24.52
C LEU A 50 16.94 -5.45 -24.58
N GLU A 51 17.47 -5.01 -23.43
CA GLU A 51 18.72 -4.26 -23.38
C GLU A 51 19.91 -5.12 -23.84
N VAL A 52 19.99 -6.39 -23.41
CA VAL A 52 21.00 -7.34 -23.93
C VAL A 52 20.90 -7.45 -25.45
N ILE A 53 19.68 -7.64 -25.98
CA ILE A 53 19.46 -7.73 -27.42
C ILE A 53 19.95 -6.45 -28.12
N THR A 54 19.57 -5.28 -27.59
CA THR A 54 19.98 -3.98 -28.15
C THR A 54 21.50 -3.87 -28.20
N ILE A 55 22.23 -4.18 -27.13
CA ILE A 55 23.69 -4.09 -27.08
C ILE A 55 24.35 -5.10 -28.04
N VAL A 56 23.81 -6.32 -28.13
CA VAL A 56 24.37 -7.37 -29.02
C VAL A 56 24.17 -7.04 -30.50
N VAL A 57 23.02 -6.45 -30.83
CA VAL A 57 22.70 -6.18 -32.26
C VAL A 57 23.16 -4.81 -32.73
N ASP A 58 23.51 -3.90 -31.82
CA ASP A 58 24.04 -2.58 -32.21
C ASP A 58 25.39 -2.72 -32.94
N GLY A 59 25.50 -2.18 -34.13
CA GLY A 59 26.66 -2.39 -35.02
C GLY A 59 26.76 -3.77 -35.68
N ALA A 60 25.81 -4.68 -35.45
CA ALA A 60 25.74 -5.96 -36.18
C ALA A 60 25.30 -5.75 -37.65
N PRO A 61 25.46 -6.78 -38.53
CA PRO A 61 25.08 -6.63 -39.96
C PRO A 61 23.68 -6.02 -40.14
N PRO A 62 23.46 -5.25 -41.23
CA PRO A 62 22.20 -4.51 -41.47
C PRO A 62 20.95 -5.35 -41.45
N GLY A 63 21.03 -6.66 -41.68
CA GLY A 63 19.90 -7.60 -41.56
C GLY A 63 19.26 -7.65 -40.18
N TYR A 64 19.98 -7.28 -39.11
CA TYR A 64 19.49 -7.25 -37.72
C TYR A 64 18.91 -5.89 -37.32
N ARG A 65 18.89 -4.88 -38.20
CA ARG A 65 18.40 -3.53 -37.90
C ARG A 65 16.96 -3.52 -37.38
N TRP A 66 16.10 -4.36 -37.92
CA TRP A 66 14.69 -4.47 -37.44
C TRP A 66 14.64 -4.90 -35.95
N LEU A 67 15.53 -5.81 -35.52
CA LEU A 67 15.60 -6.29 -34.14
C LEU A 67 16.11 -5.19 -33.21
N ASN A 68 17.11 -4.40 -33.65
CA ASN A 68 17.60 -3.23 -32.92
C ASN A 68 16.48 -2.18 -32.74
N ILE A 69 15.72 -1.88 -33.78
CA ILE A 69 14.57 -0.96 -33.71
C ILE A 69 13.50 -1.52 -32.74
N LEU A 70 13.13 -2.79 -32.85
CA LEU A 70 12.08 -3.41 -32.03
C LEU A 70 12.49 -3.45 -30.55
N SER A 71 13.73 -3.85 -30.23
CA SER A 71 14.20 -3.93 -28.83
C SER A 71 14.26 -2.56 -28.17
N ASN A 72 14.74 -1.53 -28.89
CA ASN A 72 14.72 -0.15 -28.39
C ASN A 72 13.29 0.38 -28.21
N TYR A 73 12.40 0.15 -29.20
CA TYR A 73 11.01 0.57 -29.11
C TYR A 73 10.31 -0.03 -27.87
N LEU A 74 10.44 -1.36 -27.67
CA LEU A 74 9.86 -2.03 -26.52
C LEU A 74 10.56 -1.62 -25.21
N GLY A 75 11.87 -1.48 -25.21
CA GLY A 75 12.64 -1.03 -24.05
C GLY A 75 12.17 0.35 -23.55
N PHE A 76 12.16 1.35 -24.43
CA PHE A 76 11.72 2.71 -24.07
C PHE A 76 10.21 2.78 -23.81
N GLY A 77 9.41 1.98 -24.51
CA GLY A 77 7.96 1.97 -24.36
C GLY A 77 7.49 1.29 -23.08
N LEU A 78 8.16 0.22 -22.63
CA LEU A 78 7.71 -0.56 -21.47
C LEU A 78 8.30 -0.06 -20.13
N THR A 79 9.40 0.69 -20.18
CA THR A 79 10.07 1.17 -18.95
C THR A 79 9.16 2.01 -18.04
N PRO A 80 8.37 3.00 -18.52
CA PRO A 80 7.48 3.76 -17.65
C PRO A 80 6.31 2.93 -17.11
N ALA A 81 6.01 1.77 -17.69
CA ALA A 81 4.97 0.86 -17.20
C ALA A 81 5.39 0.11 -15.93
N VAL A 82 6.70 -0.04 -15.64
CA VAL A 82 7.19 -0.71 -14.42
C VAL A 82 6.67 -0.05 -13.15
N PRO A 83 6.85 1.27 -12.91
CA PRO A 83 6.27 1.94 -11.75
C PRO A 83 4.75 1.84 -11.71
N LEU A 84 4.06 1.83 -12.85
CA LEU A 84 2.59 1.68 -12.87
C LEU A 84 2.16 0.29 -12.41
N CYS A 85 2.90 -0.78 -12.74
CA CYS A 85 2.68 -2.12 -12.21
C CYS A 85 2.83 -2.15 -10.69
N LEU A 86 3.82 -1.44 -10.13
CA LEU A 86 4.02 -1.32 -8.68
C LEU A 86 2.91 -0.49 -8.01
N VAL A 87 2.41 0.59 -8.65
CA VAL A 87 1.22 1.32 -8.17
C VAL A 87 -0.03 0.44 -8.18
N TYR A 88 -0.17 -0.47 -9.16
CA TYR A 88 -1.30 -1.40 -9.23
C TYR A 88 -1.39 -2.31 -8.01
N VAL A 89 -0.25 -2.63 -7.36
CA VAL A 89 -0.17 -3.43 -6.13
C VAL A 89 -0.88 -2.75 -4.96
N LEU A 90 -0.81 -1.41 -4.88
CA LEU A 90 -1.39 -0.64 -3.78
C LEU A 90 -2.93 -0.70 -3.81
N ASP A 91 -3.54 -0.64 -2.62
CA ASP A 91 -5.00 -0.62 -2.53
C ASP A 91 -5.57 0.76 -2.88
N LYS A 92 -6.53 0.81 -3.81
CA LYS A 92 -6.94 2.04 -4.48
C LYS A 92 -8.27 2.56 -3.95
N LYS A 93 -8.23 3.45 -2.97
CA LYS A 93 -9.40 4.29 -2.66
C LYS A 93 -9.57 5.37 -3.74
N SER A 94 -10.80 5.62 -4.17
CA SER A 94 -11.33 6.42 -5.27
C SER A 94 -10.43 7.39 -6.07
N ILE A 95 -9.64 8.29 -5.44
CA ILE A 95 -8.80 9.30 -6.14
C ILE A 95 -7.58 8.65 -6.81
N ILE A 96 -6.87 7.76 -6.11
CA ILE A 96 -5.70 7.04 -6.67
C ILE A 96 -6.14 6.20 -7.86
N ARG A 97 -7.34 5.63 -7.83
CA ARG A 97 -7.90 4.84 -8.93
C ARG A 97 -8.18 5.66 -10.19
N ARG A 98 -8.65 6.91 -10.07
CA ARG A 98 -8.86 7.81 -11.22
C ARG A 98 -7.53 8.21 -11.86
N ILE A 99 -6.56 8.64 -11.04
CA ILE A 99 -5.22 9.00 -11.50
C ILE A 99 -4.54 7.81 -12.16
N PHE A 100 -4.69 6.59 -11.62
CA PHE A 100 -4.12 5.39 -12.22
C PHE A 100 -4.68 5.11 -13.62
N LYS A 101 -5.99 5.24 -13.82
CA LYS A 101 -6.59 5.09 -15.16
C LYS A 101 -6.02 6.11 -16.13
N ALA A 102 -5.90 7.38 -15.71
CA ALA A 102 -5.31 8.43 -16.53
C ALA A 102 -3.83 8.12 -16.86
N ALA A 103 -3.03 7.67 -15.86
CA ALA A 103 -1.65 7.29 -16.09
C ALA A 103 -1.50 6.13 -17.08
N VAL A 104 -2.35 5.11 -17.00
CA VAL A 104 -2.37 4.00 -17.97
C VAL A 104 -2.79 4.48 -19.38
N CYS A 105 -3.74 5.41 -19.50
CA CYS A 105 -4.09 6.03 -20.77
C CYS A 105 -2.93 6.87 -21.34
N CYS A 106 -2.22 7.63 -20.50
CA CYS A 106 -1.04 8.39 -20.90
C CYS A 106 0.07 7.46 -21.40
N GLU A 107 0.29 6.32 -20.72
CA GLU A 107 1.25 5.30 -21.16
C GLU A 107 0.87 4.73 -22.53
N GLY A 108 -0.39 4.39 -22.76
CA GLY A 108 -0.89 3.96 -24.06
C GLY A 108 -0.70 5.02 -25.15
N ALA A 109 -0.98 6.29 -24.85
CA ALA A 109 -0.73 7.40 -25.79
C ALA A 109 0.76 7.60 -26.09
N TYR A 110 1.62 7.42 -25.06
CA TYR A 110 3.08 7.47 -25.23
C TYR A 110 3.59 6.36 -26.13
N LEU A 111 3.11 5.12 -26.00
CA LEU A 111 3.45 4.01 -26.89
C LEU A 111 3.08 4.30 -28.34
N LEU A 112 1.89 4.87 -28.58
CA LEU A 112 1.45 5.29 -29.91
C LEU A 112 2.31 6.43 -30.44
N PHE A 113 2.64 7.42 -29.62
CA PHE A 113 3.56 8.50 -29.99
C PHE A 113 4.94 7.96 -30.37
N LEU A 114 5.49 7.04 -29.56
CA LEU A 114 6.78 6.41 -29.83
C LEU A 114 6.76 5.67 -31.18
N ALA A 115 5.70 4.90 -31.46
CA ALA A 115 5.52 4.22 -32.75
C ALA A 115 5.42 5.20 -33.93
N ALA A 116 4.63 6.26 -33.79
CA ALA A 116 4.44 7.27 -34.84
C ALA A 116 5.73 8.06 -35.15
N THR A 117 6.62 8.21 -34.18
CA THR A 117 7.86 8.96 -34.31
C THR A 117 9.06 8.13 -34.81
N LEU A 118 8.92 6.79 -34.83
CA LEU A 118 9.98 5.89 -35.32
C LEU A 118 10.53 6.26 -36.71
N PRO A 119 9.67 6.52 -37.76
CA PRO A 119 10.19 6.87 -39.08
C PRO A 119 11.00 8.16 -39.12
N TYR A 120 10.77 9.07 -38.16
CA TYR A 120 11.40 10.38 -38.12
C TYR A 120 12.60 10.40 -37.15
N GLY A 121 12.85 9.32 -36.42
CA GLY A 121 13.96 9.23 -35.46
C GLY A 121 13.90 10.26 -34.32
N LEU A 122 12.71 10.73 -33.93
CA LEU A 122 12.55 11.83 -32.98
C LEU A 122 12.99 11.47 -31.56
N VAL A 123 12.64 10.28 -31.08
CA VAL A 123 13.04 9.80 -29.74
C VAL A 123 14.34 9.01 -29.81
N PHE A 124 14.46 8.12 -30.78
CA PHE A 124 15.69 7.41 -31.11
C PHE A 124 15.69 7.05 -32.60
N SER A 125 16.84 6.78 -33.14
CA SER A 125 17.02 6.32 -34.51
C SER A 125 18.02 5.18 -34.59
N VAL A 126 17.88 4.33 -35.60
CA VAL A 126 18.86 3.30 -35.94
C VAL A 126 19.25 3.51 -37.38
N SER A 127 20.53 3.78 -37.65
CA SER A 127 21.06 4.08 -38.99
C SER A 127 20.88 2.87 -39.95
N ARG A 128 21.19 3.08 -41.23
CA ARG A 128 21.22 1.97 -42.21
C ARG A 128 22.33 0.95 -41.89
N GLU A 129 23.39 1.41 -41.22
CA GLU A 129 24.51 0.58 -40.75
C GLU A 129 24.23 -0.10 -39.41
N ASN A 130 22.96 0.00 -38.93
CA ASN A 130 22.49 -0.60 -37.70
C ASN A 130 23.15 -0.01 -36.42
N LEU A 131 23.41 1.31 -36.41
CA LEU A 131 23.92 2.03 -35.25
C LEU A 131 22.80 2.84 -34.58
N TYR A 132 22.66 2.67 -33.28
CA TYR A 132 21.71 3.41 -32.44
C TYR A 132 22.19 4.86 -32.20
N ALA A 133 21.24 5.77 -32.19
CA ALA A 133 21.46 7.15 -31.76
C ALA A 133 20.23 7.71 -31.04
N ARG A 134 20.46 8.53 -30.01
CA ARG A 134 19.40 9.29 -29.32
C ARG A 134 18.83 10.36 -30.24
N GLY A 135 17.50 10.47 -30.30
CA GLY A 135 16.83 11.54 -31.06
C GLY A 135 16.73 12.83 -30.23
N ALA A 136 16.32 13.92 -30.92
CA ALA A 136 16.17 15.25 -30.30
C ALA A 136 15.14 15.27 -29.15
N TYR A 137 14.14 14.40 -29.20
CA TYR A 137 13.08 14.31 -28.20
C TYR A 137 13.25 13.12 -27.22
N PHE A 138 14.46 12.60 -27.07
CA PHE A 138 14.77 11.52 -26.11
C PHE A 138 14.30 11.83 -24.68
N TYR A 139 14.34 13.11 -24.29
CA TYR A 139 13.91 13.53 -22.96
C TYR A 139 12.41 13.34 -22.67
N ILE A 140 11.58 13.12 -23.69
CA ILE A 140 10.18 12.74 -23.48
C ILE A 140 10.09 11.37 -22.78
N TYR A 141 10.90 10.40 -23.18
CA TYR A 141 11.02 9.11 -22.50
C TYR A 141 11.43 9.30 -21.03
N VAL A 142 12.46 10.08 -20.79
CA VAL A 142 12.97 10.39 -19.44
C VAL A 142 11.87 11.04 -18.59
N ALA A 143 11.15 12.01 -19.15
CA ALA A 143 10.04 12.69 -18.45
C ALA A 143 8.90 11.73 -18.12
N MET A 144 8.51 10.82 -19.03
CA MET A 144 7.48 9.81 -18.80
C MET A 144 7.86 8.86 -17.66
N TYR A 145 9.10 8.38 -17.66
CA TYR A 145 9.61 7.52 -16.59
C TYR A 145 9.58 8.22 -15.22
N TYR A 146 10.11 9.45 -15.13
CA TYR A 146 10.09 10.21 -13.88
C TYR A 146 8.68 10.57 -13.40
N ALA A 147 7.76 10.88 -14.32
CA ALA A 147 6.35 11.12 -13.97
C ALA A 147 5.70 9.86 -13.36
N ALA A 148 5.97 8.68 -13.94
CA ALA A 148 5.49 7.41 -13.40
C ALA A 148 6.10 7.09 -12.03
N MET A 149 7.39 7.37 -11.82
CA MET A 149 8.10 7.21 -10.55
C MET A 149 7.57 8.16 -9.47
N LEU A 150 7.37 9.44 -9.80
CA LEU A 150 6.76 10.40 -8.89
C LEU A 150 5.36 9.97 -8.48
N TYR A 151 4.59 9.45 -9.43
CA TYR A 151 3.26 8.89 -9.14
C TYR A 151 3.35 7.69 -8.19
N LEU A 152 4.29 6.76 -8.40
CA LEU A 152 4.54 5.63 -7.50
C LEU A 152 4.87 6.12 -6.07
N MET A 153 5.78 7.09 -5.95
CA MET A 153 6.16 7.68 -4.67
C MET A 153 4.95 8.29 -3.94
N VAL A 154 4.20 9.16 -4.61
CA VAL A 154 3.03 9.83 -4.02
C VAL A 154 1.95 8.82 -3.63
N ALA A 155 1.66 7.83 -4.49
CA ALA A 155 0.69 6.80 -4.22
C ALA A 155 1.09 5.94 -3.01
N THR A 156 2.38 5.58 -2.89
CA THR A 156 2.89 4.78 -1.77
C THR A 156 2.86 5.55 -0.46
N VAL A 157 3.32 6.82 -0.44
CA VAL A 157 3.27 7.67 0.76
C VAL A 157 1.84 7.87 1.25
N ARG A 158 0.90 8.13 0.34
CA ARG A 158 -0.54 8.27 0.69
C ARG A 158 -1.14 6.98 1.22
N THR A 159 -0.78 5.83 0.63
CA THR A 159 -1.25 4.52 1.08
C THR A 159 -0.69 4.19 2.46
N ALA A 160 0.62 4.38 2.66
CA ALA A 160 1.28 4.16 3.95
C ALA A 160 0.71 5.08 5.06
N ALA A 161 0.42 6.35 4.73
CA ALA A 161 -0.24 7.26 5.65
C ALA A 161 -1.66 6.81 6.01
N ALA A 162 -2.42 6.30 5.04
CA ALA A 162 -3.78 5.78 5.27
C ALA A 162 -3.80 4.52 6.16
N PHE A 163 -2.73 3.73 6.14
CA PHE A 163 -2.53 2.57 7.02
C PHE A 163 -1.77 2.89 8.31
N GLN A 164 -1.51 4.18 8.57
CA GLN A 164 -0.79 4.65 9.76
C GLN A 164 0.62 4.01 9.90
N ASN A 165 1.24 3.63 8.77
CA ASN A 165 2.55 2.99 8.76
C ASN A 165 3.62 3.99 9.22
N ARG A 166 4.44 3.56 10.20
CA ARG A 166 5.56 4.36 10.76
C ARG A 166 6.70 4.51 9.76
N SER A 167 6.97 3.46 8.99
CA SER A 167 8.13 3.39 8.08
C SER A 167 7.91 4.12 6.73
N ARG A 168 6.85 4.94 6.62
CA ARG A 168 6.53 5.68 5.38
C ARG A 168 7.69 6.55 4.86
N MET A 169 8.57 6.99 5.76
CA MET A 169 9.73 7.81 5.39
C MET A 169 10.80 7.05 4.59
N LEU A 170 10.83 5.71 4.65
CA LEU A 170 11.78 4.89 3.89
C LEU A 170 11.55 4.97 2.37
N ILE A 171 10.39 5.43 1.92
CA ILE A 171 10.11 5.63 0.50
C ILE A 171 10.97 6.75 -0.11
N TYR A 172 11.28 7.81 0.66
CA TYR A 172 12.06 8.93 0.14
C TYR A 172 13.49 8.53 -0.25
N PRO A 173 14.30 7.86 0.60
CA PRO A 173 15.62 7.41 0.20
C PRO A 173 15.59 6.39 -0.95
N LEU A 174 14.57 5.50 -1.00
CA LEU A 174 14.40 4.57 -2.13
C LEU A 174 14.19 5.32 -3.44
N THR A 175 13.34 6.35 -3.45
CA THR A 175 13.07 7.16 -4.65
C THR A 175 14.27 8.01 -5.03
N LEU A 176 14.99 8.56 -4.03
CA LEU A 176 16.20 9.34 -4.26
C LEU A 176 17.32 8.50 -4.91
N PHE A 177 17.48 7.26 -4.44
CA PHE A 177 18.45 6.32 -5.01
C PHE A 177 18.19 6.06 -6.49
N LEU A 178 16.93 5.84 -6.90
CA LEU A 178 16.55 5.67 -8.31
C LEU A 178 16.82 6.93 -9.13
N GLY A 179 16.52 8.10 -8.58
CA GLY A 179 16.82 9.37 -9.24
C GLY A 179 18.32 9.56 -9.47
N ALA A 180 19.14 9.29 -8.46
CA ALA A 180 20.59 9.37 -8.54
C ALA A 180 21.16 8.37 -9.57
N GLU A 181 20.67 7.13 -9.58
CA GLU A 181 21.08 6.11 -10.56
C GLU A 181 20.81 6.60 -11.99
N THR A 182 19.59 7.10 -12.27
CA THR A 182 19.25 7.59 -13.61
C THR A 182 20.13 8.77 -14.04
N VAL A 183 20.49 9.69 -13.12
CA VAL A 183 21.42 10.78 -13.41
C VAL A 183 22.80 10.23 -13.76
N ILE A 184 23.30 9.24 -13.01
CA ILE A 184 24.56 8.56 -13.29
C ILE A 184 24.54 7.91 -14.67
N GLN A 185 23.47 7.18 -15.01
CA GLN A 185 23.29 6.55 -16.31
C GLN A 185 23.25 7.55 -17.48
N LEU A 186 22.64 8.73 -17.26
CA LEU A 186 22.65 9.79 -18.28
C LEU A 186 24.03 10.40 -18.47
N ALA A 187 24.80 10.53 -17.39
CA ALA A 187 26.15 11.08 -17.40
C ALA A 187 27.20 10.07 -17.89
N LEU A 188 27.03 8.81 -17.59
CA LEU A 188 27.94 7.69 -17.88
C LEU A 188 27.18 6.56 -18.60
N PRO A 189 26.82 6.72 -19.90
CA PRO A 189 26.01 5.75 -20.64
C PRO A 189 26.64 4.36 -20.76
N GLU A 190 27.95 4.25 -20.56
CA GLU A 190 28.70 2.99 -20.62
C GLU A 190 28.48 2.09 -19.39
N LEU A 191 27.93 2.66 -18.29
CA LEU A 191 27.60 1.92 -17.09
C LEU A 191 26.22 1.27 -17.21
N HIS A 192 26.17 0.03 -17.68
CA HIS A 192 24.94 -0.76 -17.84
C HIS A 192 24.49 -1.41 -16.52
N VAL A 193 24.24 -0.62 -15.47
CA VAL A 193 23.81 -1.11 -14.15
C VAL A 193 22.35 -0.81 -13.82
N THR A 194 21.64 -0.11 -14.70
CA THR A 194 20.28 0.42 -14.48
C THR A 194 19.31 -0.67 -14.06
N TRP A 195 19.25 -1.78 -14.79
CA TRP A 195 18.26 -2.82 -14.50
C TRP A 195 18.56 -3.57 -13.20
N LEU A 196 19.83 -3.76 -12.86
CA LEU A 196 20.20 -4.29 -11.54
C LEU A 196 19.73 -3.34 -10.42
N CYS A 197 19.90 -2.04 -10.57
CA CYS A 197 19.40 -1.06 -9.60
C CYS A 197 17.88 -1.06 -9.51
N VAL A 198 17.17 -1.11 -10.64
CA VAL A 198 15.71 -1.20 -10.70
C VAL A 198 15.21 -2.49 -10.04
N THR A 199 15.88 -3.62 -10.27
CA THR A 199 15.57 -4.89 -9.62
C THR A 199 15.76 -4.82 -8.11
N LEU A 200 16.91 -4.34 -7.64
CA LEU A 200 17.17 -4.19 -6.19
C LEU A 200 16.10 -3.30 -5.52
N LEU A 201 15.74 -2.19 -6.16
CA LEU A 201 14.69 -1.31 -5.65
C LEU A 201 13.32 -1.96 -5.66
N SER A 202 13.00 -2.75 -6.69
CA SER A 202 11.75 -3.49 -6.76
C SER A 202 11.66 -4.56 -5.66
N VAL A 203 12.79 -5.21 -5.32
CA VAL A 203 12.90 -6.13 -4.18
C VAL A 203 12.71 -5.39 -2.86
N LEU A 204 13.39 -4.27 -2.66
CA LEU A 204 13.23 -3.45 -1.46
C LEU A 204 11.80 -2.91 -1.32
N TYR A 205 11.19 -2.53 -2.44
CA TYR A 205 9.79 -2.11 -2.48
C TYR A 205 8.83 -3.25 -2.13
N TYR A 206 9.10 -4.47 -2.61
CA TYR A 206 8.34 -5.68 -2.24
C TYR A 206 8.42 -5.92 -0.73
N ILE A 207 9.62 -5.90 -0.15
CA ILE A 207 9.83 -6.07 1.30
C ILE A 207 9.07 -4.99 2.08
N TYR A 208 9.20 -3.73 1.66
CA TYR A 208 8.49 -2.61 2.29
C TYR A 208 6.97 -2.78 2.28
N CYS A 209 6.40 -3.15 1.13
CA CYS A 209 4.97 -3.37 1.00
C CYS A 209 4.49 -4.58 1.81
N SER A 210 5.24 -5.67 1.78
CA SER A 210 4.95 -6.88 2.57
C SER A 210 4.92 -6.58 4.06
N GLU A 211 5.93 -5.87 4.55
CA GLU A 211 6.00 -5.44 5.97
C GLU A 211 4.84 -4.51 6.33
N MET A 212 4.49 -3.57 5.45
CA MET A 212 3.36 -2.66 5.65
C MET A 212 2.03 -3.43 5.80
N TRP A 213 1.80 -4.46 4.98
CA TRP A 213 0.55 -5.23 5.05
C TRP A 213 0.53 -6.21 6.21
N ASN A 214 1.68 -6.78 6.59
CA ASN A 214 1.79 -7.65 7.77
C ASN A 214 1.45 -6.94 9.09
N GLN A 215 1.44 -5.61 9.11
CA GLN A 215 1.04 -4.81 10.27
C GLN A 215 -0.48 -4.61 10.37
N LEU A 216 -1.26 -5.05 9.38
CA LEU A 216 -2.70 -4.82 9.31
C LEU A 216 -3.51 -6.05 9.70
N ASP A 217 -4.69 -5.83 10.27
CA ASP A 217 -5.75 -6.83 10.35
C ASP A 217 -6.42 -6.99 8.99
N ALA A 218 -6.50 -8.23 8.51
CA ALA A 218 -6.95 -8.54 7.14
C ALA A 218 -8.42 -8.19 6.89
N LEU A 219 -9.28 -8.25 7.92
CA LEU A 219 -10.69 -7.95 7.80
C LEU A 219 -10.96 -6.45 7.84
N THR A 220 -10.36 -5.75 8.80
CA THR A 220 -10.73 -4.36 9.11
C THR A 220 -9.80 -3.33 8.50
N GLY A 221 -8.57 -3.71 8.12
CA GLY A 221 -7.54 -2.79 7.64
C GLY A 221 -7.06 -1.79 8.70
N LEU A 222 -7.34 -2.03 9.97
CA LEU A 222 -6.68 -1.39 11.10
C LEU A 222 -5.33 -2.06 11.38
N LEU A 223 -4.53 -1.49 12.26
CA LEU A 223 -3.32 -2.16 12.73
C LEU A 223 -3.71 -3.40 13.57
N ASN A 224 -2.90 -4.45 13.46
CA ASN A 224 -3.16 -5.71 14.16
C ASN A 224 -2.60 -5.72 15.59
N GLN A 225 -2.83 -6.81 16.32
CA GLN A 225 -2.37 -7.01 17.69
C GLN A 225 -0.84 -6.91 17.83
N ASN A 226 -0.06 -7.47 16.90
CA ASN A 226 1.40 -7.37 16.95
C ASN A 226 1.88 -5.92 16.87
N SER A 227 1.25 -5.12 15.99
CA SER A 227 1.53 -3.69 15.87
C SER A 227 1.16 -2.91 17.14
N TYR A 228 0.08 -3.31 17.83
CA TYR A 228 -0.31 -2.77 19.11
C TYR A 228 0.77 -3.03 20.18
N LEU A 229 1.19 -4.29 20.37
CA LEU A 229 2.19 -4.67 21.36
C LEU A 229 3.52 -3.92 21.16
N ASN A 230 3.99 -3.81 19.92
CA ASN A 230 5.22 -3.09 19.61
C ASN A 230 5.13 -1.59 19.94
N ARG A 231 3.97 -0.97 19.76
CA ARG A 231 3.81 0.47 19.98
C ARG A 231 3.51 0.85 21.42
N THR A 232 2.87 -0.01 22.19
CA THR A 232 2.60 0.23 23.60
C THR A 232 3.88 0.35 24.42
N ALA A 233 4.94 -0.38 24.05
CA ALA A 233 6.26 -0.24 24.67
C ALA A 233 6.86 1.19 24.52
N GLU A 234 6.51 1.90 23.44
CA GLU A 234 6.91 3.30 23.23
C GLU A 234 6.04 4.28 24.03
N MET A 235 4.73 4.04 24.09
CA MET A 235 3.77 4.89 24.83
C MET A 235 4.08 4.97 26.32
N ARG A 236 4.64 3.92 26.89
CA ARG A 236 5.13 3.92 28.28
C ARG A 236 6.10 5.08 28.57
N ARG A 237 6.89 5.49 27.58
CA ARG A 237 7.88 6.57 27.71
C ARG A 237 7.33 7.94 27.35
N SER A 238 6.43 8.00 26.37
CA SER A 238 5.93 9.27 25.79
C SER A 238 4.63 9.75 26.40
N GLY A 239 3.95 8.92 27.20
CA GLY A 239 2.60 9.18 27.68
C GLY A 239 1.53 9.04 26.59
N GLY A 240 0.27 9.32 26.94
CA GLY A 240 -0.89 9.26 26.06
C GLY A 240 -2.09 8.58 26.70
N VAL A 241 -3.08 8.21 25.91
CA VAL A 241 -4.30 7.55 26.38
C VAL A 241 -4.52 6.25 25.59
N LEU A 242 -4.82 5.18 26.31
CA LEU A 242 -5.36 3.95 25.74
C LEU A 242 -6.88 4.02 25.82
N VAL A 243 -7.53 3.87 24.68
CA VAL A 243 -9.00 3.70 24.57
C VAL A 243 -9.25 2.29 24.07
N VAL A 244 -10.03 1.52 24.81
CA VAL A 244 -10.48 0.17 24.43
C VAL A 244 -11.95 0.22 24.00
N PHE A 245 -12.31 -0.59 23.03
CA PHE A 245 -13.67 -0.70 22.50
C PHE A 245 -14.05 -2.16 22.43
N ASP A 246 -15.32 -2.43 22.69
CA ASP A 246 -15.91 -3.76 22.55
C ASP A 246 -17.28 -3.63 21.89
N VAL A 247 -17.56 -4.54 20.98
CA VAL A 247 -18.81 -4.53 20.22
C VAL A 247 -19.91 -5.22 21.03
N ASP A 248 -20.94 -4.43 21.39
CA ASP A 248 -22.01 -4.92 22.27
C ASP A 248 -22.81 -6.04 21.58
N ASP A 249 -23.05 -7.14 22.33
CA ASP A 249 -23.83 -8.29 21.90
C ASP A 249 -23.42 -8.90 20.54
N PHE A 250 -22.13 -8.80 20.18
CA PHE A 250 -21.62 -9.26 18.87
C PHE A 250 -21.92 -10.73 18.59
N LYS A 251 -21.89 -11.59 19.61
CA LYS A 251 -22.25 -12.99 19.48
C LYS A 251 -23.70 -13.15 18.95
N GLN A 252 -24.63 -12.34 19.44
CA GLN A 252 -26.03 -12.40 18.97
C GLN A 252 -26.17 -12.00 17.50
N ILE A 253 -25.31 -11.07 17.01
CA ILE A 253 -25.26 -10.73 15.59
C ILE A 253 -24.83 -11.94 14.78
N ASN A 254 -23.75 -12.62 15.18
CA ASN A 254 -23.27 -13.83 14.51
C ASN A 254 -24.31 -14.96 14.53
N ASP A 255 -24.91 -15.20 15.68
CA ASP A 255 -25.92 -16.28 15.86
C ASP A 255 -27.17 -16.01 15.01
N ARG A 256 -27.56 -14.74 14.84
CA ARG A 256 -28.79 -14.38 14.13
C ARG A 256 -28.62 -14.16 12.64
N TYR A 257 -27.48 -13.57 12.22
CA TYR A 257 -27.26 -13.12 10.83
C TYR A 257 -26.09 -13.83 10.15
N GLY A 258 -25.37 -14.70 10.87
CA GLY A 258 -24.20 -15.44 10.40
C GLY A 258 -22.90 -14.62 10.45
N HIS A 259 -21.76 -15.34 10.47
CA HIS A 259 -20.43 -14.75 10.61
C HIS A 259 -20.08 -13.73 9.51
N LEU A 260 -20.54 -13.94 8.27
CA LEU A 260 -20.28 -12.99 7.18
C LEU A 260 -20.90 -11.61 7.44
N GLN A 261 -22.09 -11.57 8.07
CA GLN A 261 -22.68 -10.28 8.45
C GLN A 261 -22.00 -9.66 9.67
N GLY A 262 -21.53 -10.50 10.60
CA GLY A 262 -20.66 -10.06 11.70
C GLY A 262 -19.38 -9.41 11.18
N ASP A 263 -18.73 -10.01 10.19
CA ASP A 263 -17.54 -9.46 9.55
C ASP A 263 -17.80 -8.09 8.89
N VAL A 264 -18.95 -7.92 8.22
CA VAL A 264 -19.38 -6.63 7.68
C VAL A 264 -19.55 -5.60 8.80
N CYS A 265 -20.18 -5.97 9.91
CA CYS A 265 -20.32 -5.07 11.06
C CYS A 265 -18.96 -4.65 11.65
N LEU A 266 -18.03 -5.60 11.82
CA LEU A 266 -16.66 -5.29 12.30
C LEU A 266 -15.89 -4.35 11.36
N ALA A 267 -16.00 -4.56 10.05
CA ALA A 267 -15.35 -3.69 9.05
C ALA A 267 -15.93 -2.26 9.07
N GLU A 268 -17.26 -2.13 9.22
CA GLU A 268 -17.93 -0.81 9.31
C GLU A 268 -17.61 -0.07 10.62
N ILE A 269 -17.56 -0.78 11.75
CA ILE A 269 -17.13 -0.22 13.05
C ILE A 269 -15.68 0.25 12.94
N ALA A 270 -14.79 -0.55 12.37
CA ALA A 270 -13.39 -0.21 12.17
C ALA A 270 -13.21 1.05 11.31
N ASP A 271 -14.02 1.20 10.23
CA ASP A 271 -13.99 2.42 9.39
C ASP A 271 -14.45 3.65 10.18
N CYS A 272 -15.46 3.52 11.05
CA CYS A 272 -15.89 4.59 11.96
C CYS A 272 -14.79 4.96 12.97
N ILE A 273 -14.15 3.98 13.61
CA ILE A 273 -13.03 4.19 14.55
C ILE A 273 -11.88 4.90 13.82
N LYS A 274 -11.51 4.44 12.63
CA LYS A 274 -10.46 5.04 11.82
C LYS A 274 -10.76 6.50 11.47
N LYS A 275 -11.99 6.81 11.06
CA LYS A 275 -12.41 8.19 10.74
C LYS A 275 -12.39 9.11 11.95
N ALA A 276 -12.78 8.61 13.12
CA ALA A 276 -12.83 9.39 14.35
C ALA A 276 -11.43 9.67 14.93
N TYR A 277 -10.55 8.67 14.92
CA TYR A 277 -9.32 8.68 15.73
C TYR A 277 -8.01 8.75 14.92
N ALA A 278 -7.97 8.33 13.64
CA ALA A 278 -6.70 8.11 12.93
C ALA A 278 -5.83 9.37 12.74
N ARG A 279 -6.39 10.57 12.87
CA ARG A 279 -5.61 11.82 12.81
C ARG A 279 -4.85 12.12 14.10
N ARG A 280 -5.28 11.55 15.24
CA ARG A 280 -4.79 11.86 16.57
C ARG A 280 -4.16 10.69 17.31
N GLY A 281 -4.42 9.46 16.83
CA GLY A 281 -3.94 8.23 17.43
C GLY A 281 -3.82 7.10 16.42
N TYR A 282 -3.42 5.95 16.89
CA TYR A 282 -3.27 4.71 16.12
C TYR A 282 -4.39 3.75 16.49
N CYS A 283 -5.07 3.21 15.46
CA CYS A 283 -6.25 2.38 15.62
C CYS A 283 -5.90 0.92 15.36
N TYR A 284 -6.30 0.03 16.27
CA TYR A 284 -5.96 -1.40 16.25
C TYR A 284 -7.20 -2.27 16.39
N ARG A 285 -7.13 -3.48 15.84
CA ARG A 285 -7.97 -4.60 16.22
C ARG A 285 -7.09 -5.60 16.97
N ILE A 286 -7.44 -5.90 18.22
CA ILE A 286 -6.62 -6.72 19.13
C ILE A 286 -7.23 -8.08 19.43
N GLY A 287 -8.51 -8.28 19.13
CA GLY A 287 -9.26 -9.51 19.34
C GLY A 287 -10.40 -9.67 18.34
N GLY A 288 -11.28 -10.63 18.56
CA GLY A 288 -12.43 -10.92 17.69
C GLY A 288 -13.30 -9.68 17.45
N ASP A 289 -13.85 -9.12 18.50
CA ASP A 289 -14.71 -7.93 18.56
C ASP A 289 -14.10 -6.77 19.38
N GLU A 290 -12.82 -6.91 19.76
CA GLU A 290 -12.09 -5.95 20.53
C GLU A 290 -11.22 -5.03 19.66
N PHE A 291 -11.39 -3.71 19.85
CA PHE A 291 -10.58 -2.69 19.22
C PHE A 291 -9.89 -1.83 20.27
N CYS A 292 -8.78 -1.21 19.89
CA CYS A 292 -8.19 -0.18 20.73
C CYS A 292 -7.57 0.96 19.91
N VAL A 293 -7.37 2.09 20.61
CA VAL A 293 -6.72 3.27 20.07
C VAL A 293 -5.69 3.76 21.06
N LEU A 294 -4.49 4.04 20.56
CA LEU A 294 -3.45 4.75 21.30
C LEU A 294 -3.47 6.22 20.86
N LEU A 295 -4.04 7.09 21.69
CA LEU A 295 -4.05 8.53 21.49
C LEU A 295 -2.78 9.17 22.04
N LYS A 296 -2.32 10.24 21.40
CA LYS A 296 -1.14 11.00 21.83
C LYS A 296 -1.46 11.99 22.95
N ASP A 297 -2.67 12.51 22.99
CA ASP A 297 -3.11 13.50 23.96
C ASP A 297 -4.52 13.18 24.52
N GLU A 298 -4.71 13.45 25.79
CA GLU A 298 -5.98 13.24 26.50
C GLU A 298 -7.08 14.20 26.05
N ALA A 299 -6.72 15.44 25.71
CA ALA A 299 -7.68 16.47 25.34
C ALA A 299 -8.50 16.11 24.07
N SER A 300 -7.98 15.20 23.25
CA SER A 300 -8.64 14.73 22.03
C SER A 300 -9.67 13.62 22.26
N GLU A 301 -9.64 12.93 23.40
CA GLU A 301 -10.42 11.71 23.63
C GLU A 301 -11.92 11.96 23.54
N ALA A 302 -12.46 12.88 24.36
CA ALA A 302 -13.90 13.15 24.41
C ALA A 302 -14.46 13.56 23.03
N ARG A 303 -13.70 14.37 22.27
CA ARG A 303 -14.09 14.81 20.93
C ARG A 303 -14.09 13.64 19.93
N CYS A 304 -13.09 12.77 19.99
CA CYS A 304 -13.03 11.58 19.12
C CYS A 304 -14.14 10.61 19.46
N ALA A 305 -14.43 10.39 20.74
CA ALA A 305 -15.53 9.54 21.21
C ALA A 305 -16.89 10.04 20.70
N ALA A 306 -17.17 11.34 20.84
CA ALA A 306 -18.39 11.95 20.32
C ALA A 306 -18.50 11.80 18.79
N THR A 307 -17.40 12.01 18.08
CA THR A 307 -17.35 11.82 16.62
C THR A 307 -17.64 10.36 16.24
N LEU A 308 -17.08 9.40 16.97
CA LEU A 308 -17.35 7.97 16.73
C LEU A 308 -18.82 7.64 16.91
N GLN A 309 -19.45 8.11 18.00
CA GLN A 309 -20.88 7.85 18.25
C GLN A 309 -21.77 8.42 17.14
N THR A 310 -21.45 9.62 16.66
CA THR A 310 -22.15 10.24 15.52
C THR A 310 -22.01 9.38 14.24
N LEU A 311 -20.80 8.95 13.91
CA LEU A 311 -20.54 8.13 12.74
C LEU A 311 -21.24 6.76 12.82
N LEU A 312 -21.23 6.13 13.99
CA LEU A 312 -21.93 4.87 14.21
C LEU A 312 -23.46 5.04 14.09
N ALA A 313 -24.01 6.13 14.61
CA ALA A 313 -25.44 6.43 14.49
C ALA A 313 -25.85 6.66 13.03
N GLU A 314 -25.05 7.39 12.26
CA GLU A 314 -25.28 7.56 10.82
C GLU A 314 -25.18 6.24 10.06
N ARG A 315 -24.20 5.42 10.38
CA ARG A 315 -24.03 4.13 9.70
C ARG A 315 -25.17 3.16 9.98
N ARG A 316 -25.76 3.18 11.19
CA ARG A 316 -26.96 2.39 11.53
C ARG A 316 -28.18 2.75 10.69
N LYS A 317 -28.29 3.96 10.15
CA LYS A 317 -29.39 4.32 9.24
C LYS A 317 -29.32 3.52 7.93
N THR A 318 -28.12 3.14 7.49
CA THR A 318 -27.90 2.34 6.28
C THR A 318 -27.71 0.85 6.55
N LEU A 319 -27.21 0.50 7.73
CA LEU A 319 -26.97 -0.88 8.17
C LEU A 319 -27.63 -1.09 9.54
N ALA A 320 -28.91 -1.42 9.54
CA ALA A 320 -29.74 -1.51 10.75
C ALA A 320 -29.24 -2.57 11.76
N ILE A 321 -28.51 -3.60 11.29
CA ILE A 321 -27.93 -4.65 12.13
C ILE A 321 -26.65 -4.22 12.85
N LEU A 322 -26.11 -3.02 12.58
CA LEU A 322 -24.86 -2.56 13.16
C LEU A 322 -25.00 -2.37 14.67
N PRO A 323 -24.26 -3.14 15.52
CA PRO A 323 -24.39 -3.08 16.96
C PRO A 323 -23.86 -1.76 17.54
N THR A 324 -24.14 -1.55 18.82
CA THR A 324 -23.50 -0.48 19.60
C THR A 324 -22.07 -0.88 19.97
N VAL A 325 -21.28 0.11 20.34
CA VAL A 325 -19.88 -0.07 20.76
C VAL A 325 -19.70 0.66 22.08
N SER A 326 -19.32 -0.09 23.09
CA SER A 326 -18.92 0.45 24.39
C SER A 326 -17.44 0.80 24.37
N LEU A 327 -17.04 1.81 25.14
CA LEU A 327 -15.66 2.25 25.22
C LEU A 327 -15.24 2.53 26.68
N GLY A 328 -13.96 2.32 26.97
CA GLY A 328 -13.32 2.70 28.21
C GLY A 328 -11.92 3.24 27.93
N SER A 329 -11.43 4.14 28.75
CA SER A 329 -10.12 4.77 28.56
C SER A 329 -9.30 4.84 29.82
N ALA A 330 -7.97 4.90 29.65
CA ALA A 330 -7.01 5.12 30.71
C ALA A 330 -5.76 5.87 30.21
N VAL A 331 -5.29 6.80 31.03
CA VAL A 331 -4.10 7.60 30.73
C VAL A 331 -2.84 6.82 31.12
N PHE A 332 -1.80 6.89 30.28
CA PHE A 332 -0.47 6.39 30.62
C PHE A 332 0.25 7.37 31.58
N SER A 333 0.62 6.88 32.74
CA SER A 333 1.35 7.66 33.76
C SER A 333 2.74 7.06 34.04
N GLY A 334 3.33 6.35 33.08
CA GLY A 334 4.65 5.70 33.20
C GLY A 334 4.63 4.24 33.66
N GLU A 335 3.45 3.73 33.99
CA GLU A 335 3.26 2.33 34.40
C GLU A 335 3.31 1.35 33.24
N ASP A 336 3.26 0.05 33.54
CA ASP A 336 3.20 -0.99 32.58
C ASP A 336 1.87 -0.98 31.80
N VAL A 337 1.95 -1.34 30.53
CA VAL A 337 0.81 -1.40 29.59
C VAL A 337 -0.32 -2.28 30.12
N VAL A 338 0.01 -3.38 30.82
CA VAL A 338 -0.98 -4.28 31.41
C VAL A 338 -1.84 -3.54 32.43
N ALA A 339 -1.22 -2.75 33.32
CA ALA A 339 -1.94 -1.97 34.32
C ALA A 339 -2.83 -0.88 33.70
N VAL A 340 -2.36 -0.24 32.62
CA VAL A 340 -3.17 0.75 31.87
C VAL A 340 -4.36 0.06 31.19
N LYS A 341 -4.14 -1.09 30.58
CA LYS A 341 -5.21 -1.88 29.95
C LYS A 341 -6.25 -2.31 30.98
N ASP A 342 -5.84 -2.81 32.13
CA ASP A 342 -6.76 -3.21 33.20
C ASP A 342 -7.65 -2.04 33.68
N ARG A 343 -7.11 -0.81 33.74
CA ARG A 343 -7.92 0.37 34.08
C ARG A 343 -8.90 0.72 32.96
N ALA A 344 -8.46 0.68 31.72
CA ALA A 344 -9.34 0.93 30.57
C ALA A 344 -10.45 -0.11 30.48
N ASP A 345 -10.15 -1.39 30.71
CA ASP A 345 -11.13 -2.49 30.70
C ASP A 345 -12.15 -2.36 31.86
N ARG A 346 -11.71 -1.91 33.05
CA ARG A 346 -12.64 -1.58 34.15
C ARG A 346 -13.57 -0.42 33.80
N ALA A 347 -13.05 0.63 33.17
CA ALA A 347 -13.86 1.75 32.69
C ALA A 347 -14.88 1.29 31.64
N LEU A 348 -14.46 0.44 30.70
CA LEU A 348 -15.34 -0.19 29.69
C LEU A 348 -16.46 -1.02 30.35
N TYR A 349 -16.13 -1.83 31.35
CA TYR A 349 -17.10 -2.64 32.08
C TYR A 349 -18.15 -1.77 32.79
N CYS A 350 -17.74 -0.66 33.42
CA CYS A 350 -18.65 0.29 34.03
C CYS A 350 -19.60 0.91 32.99
N ALA A 351 -19.06 1.34 31.85
CA ALA A 351 -19.85 1.90 30.74
C ALA A 351 -20.89 0.91 30.22
N LYS A 352 -20.51 -0.36 30.04
CA LYS A 352 -21.46 -1.44 29.64
C LYS A 352 -22.59 -1.66 30.65
N LYS A 353 -22.29 -1.63 31.95
CA LYS A 353 -23.31 -1.74 33.01
C LYS A 353 -24.29 -0.57 32.97
N GLU A 354 -23.81 0.65 32.85
CA GLU A 354 -24.66 1.84 32.76
C GLU A 354 -25.55 1.81 31.52
N GLN A 355 -25.00 1.40 30.37
CA GLN A 355 -25.78 1.28 29.13
C GLN A 355 -26.90 0.25 29.25
N LYS A 356 -26.61 -0.92 29.83
CA LYS A 356 -27.63 -1.97 30.08
C LYS A 356 -28.70 -1.50 31.08
N ALA A 357 -28.32 -0.78 32.13
CA ALA A 357 -29.25 -0.22 33.09
C ALA A 357 -30.18 0.83 32.45
N ARG A 358 -29.64 1.72 31.61
CA ARG A 358 -30.44 2.72 30.87
C ARG A 358 -31.39 2.04 29.87
N ALA A 359 -30.96 1.00 29.16
CA ALA A 359 -31.78 0.24 28.23
C ALA A 359 -32.91 -0.53 28.96
N ALA A 360 -32.65 -1.05 30.15
CA ALA A 360 -33.67 -1.69 31.00
C ALA A 360 -34.71 -0.69 31.51
N ALA A 361 -34.29 0.49 31.95
CA ALA A 361 -35.17 1.57 32.42
C ALA A 361 -36.01 2.20 31.29
N ALA A 362 -35.55 2.16 30.05
CA ALA A 362 -36.25 2.68 28.88
C ALA A 362 -37.31 1.69 28.30
N LYS A 363 -37.38 0.43 28.77
CA LYS A 363 -38.44 -0.50 28.39
C LYS A 363 -39.69 -0.11 29.15
N PRO A 364 -40.81 0.28 28.48
CA PRO A 364 -42.07 0.55 29.20
C PRO A 364 -42.51 -0.71 29.93
N ALA A 365 -42.88 -0.53 31.22
CA ALA A 365 -43.47 -1.60 32.03
C ALA A 365 -44.60 -2.26 31.22
N GLY A 366 -44.42 -3.55 30.94
CA GLY A 366 -45.35 -4.31 30.13
C GLY A 366 -46.78 -4.18 30.71
N ARG A 367 -47.71 -3.87 29.84
CA ARG A 367 -49.14 -4.01 30.16
C ARG A 367 -49.35 -5.43 30.71
N GLU A 368 -49.58 -5.53 32.01
CA GLU A 368 -50.27 -6.71 32.59
C GLU A 368 -51.52 -6.95 31.75
N ARG A 369 -51.55 -8.07 31.06
CA ARG A 369 -52.79 -8.57 30.51
C ARG A 369 -53.62 -9.05 31.70
N THR A 370 -54.55 -8.23 32.12
CA THR A 370 -55.72 -8.70 32.89
C THR A 370 -56.58 -9.53 31.96
N THR A 371 -56.67 -10.81 32.28
CA THR A 371 -57.67 -11.84 31.99
C THR A 371 -58.45 -11.74 30.71
#